data_a360751057c8dd9d68b4d6a919d00218
#
_entry.id   a360751057c8dd9d68b4d6a919d00218
#
_cell.length_a   1.000
_cell.length_b   1.000
_cell.length_c   1.000
_cell.angle_alpha   90.00
_cell.angle_beta   90.00
_cell.angle_gamma   90.00
#
_symmetry.space_group_name_H-M   'P 1'
#
loop_
_entity.id
_entity.type
_entity.pdbx_description
1 polymer ?
#
loop_
_entity_poly.entity_id
_entity_poly.type
_entity_poly.pdbx_seq_one_letter_code
_entity_poly.pdbx_strand_id
1 'polypeptide(L)'
;MAEPALEAVGLRRRFPHPSGDVEVLRGLELSVAPGELITVSGRSGSGKSALLALLCGFDSPDSGSVLLDGVPIAGAPPWHTCAVLPQALGLANELTIAENVALPLRLRSDIPKPSAKAIHTRVSELLEELGIGDLGDRYPLEVSFGQQQRVALARAVSGRPRVLLTDEPTAHLDAGSTPRVLRLLRRCAEEGAAVIVATHDDDVHAIADRRVRLLDGVLS
;
A
#
# COMPACT_ATOMS: atom_id res chain seq x y z
N MET A 1 5.11 -19.33 -16.67
CA MET A 1 4.95 -18.60 -15.41
C MET A 1 4.21 -17.31 -15.74
N ALA A 2 3.28 -16.85 -14.91
CA ALA A 2 2.61 -15.57 -15.14
C ALA A 2 3.66 -14.44 -15.03
N GLU A 3 3.49 -13.39 -15.83
CA GLU A 3 4.33 -12.20 -15.77
C GLU A 3 4.10 -11.51 -14.41
N PRO A 4 5.16 -11.07 -13.70
CA PRO A 4 5.01 -10.40 -12.41
C PRO A 4 4.21 -9.10 -12.53
N ALA A 5 3.35 -8.81 -11.54
CA ALA A 5 2.67 -7.52 -11.45
C ALA A 5 3.62 -6.40 -10.99
N LEU A 6 4.63 -6.75 -10.18
CA LEU A 6 5.67 -5.83 -9.73
C LEU A 6 7.03 -6.53 -9.76
N GLU A 7 8.03 -5.84 -10.30
CA GLU A 7 9.44 -6.23 -10.23
C GLU A 7 10.30 -5.07 -9.74
N ALA A 8 11.26 -5.37 -8.91
CA ALA A 8 12.36 -4.50 -8.53
C ALA A 8 13.65 -5.18 -8.97
N VAL A 9 14.44 -4.51 -9.81
CA VAL A 9 15.65 -5.06 -10.43
C VAL A 9 16.86 -4.24 -10.01
N GLY A 10 17.73 -4.82 -9.21
CA GLY A 10 19.01 -4.22 -8.81
C GLY A 10 18.88 -2.91 -8.04
N LEU A 11 17.81 -2.71 -7.25
CA LEU A 11 17.54 -1.43 -6.59
C LEU A 11 18.63 -1.05 -5.60
N ARG A 12 19.22 0.13 -5.79
CA ARG A 12 20.14 0.76 -4.84
C ARG A 12 19.61 2.11 -4.42
N ARG A 13 19.76 2.41 -3.12
CA ARG A 13 19.40 3.71 -2.57
C ARG A 13 20.31 4.10 -1.43
N ARG A 14 20.81 5.34 -1.48
CA ARG A 14 21.62 5.97 -0.43
C ARG A 14 20.90 7.20 0.09
N PHE A 15 21.12 7.48 1.35
CA PHE A 15 20.65 8.73 1.96
C PHE A 15 21.84 9.46 2.59
N PRO A 16 21.89 10.80 2.46
CA PRO A 16 22.89 11.61 3.14
C PRO A 16 22.80 11.44 4.66
N HIS A 17 23.94 11.25 5.31
CA HIS A 17 24.03 11.20 6.77
C HIS A 17 25.28 11.98 7.23
N PRO A 18 25.29 12.64 8.41
CA PRO A 18 26.43 13.43 8.88
C PRO A 18 27.75 12.65 8.97
N SER A 19 27.70 11.33 9.14
CA SER A 19 28.86 10.44 9.17
C SER A 19 29.27 9.84 7.81
N GLY A 20 28.69 10.31 6.72
CA GLY A 20 28.85 9.77 5.37
C GLY A 20 27.58 9.07 4.88
N ASP A 21 27.37 9.01 3.57
CA ASP A 21 26.17 8.43 2.98
C ASP A 21 25.92 6.98 3.45
N VAL A 22 24.67 6.70 3.80
CA VAL A 22 24.22 5.36 4.21
C VAL A 22 23.52 4.70 3.04
N GLU A 23 24.05 3.59 2.55
CA GLU A 23 23.40 2.76 1.53
C GLU A 23 22.35 1.87 2.20
N VAL A 24 21.08 2.22 1.99
CA VAL A 24 19.92 1.56 2.62
C VAL A 24 19.44 0.37 1.81
N LEU A 25 19.55 0.42 0.47
CA LEU A 25 19.27 -0.71 -0.42
C LEU A 25 20.48 -0.98 -1.29
N ARG A 26 20.83 -2.28 -1.44
CA ARG A 26 22.14 -2.72 -1.99
C ARG A 26 21.99 -3.70 -3.14
N GLY A 27 21.29 -3.30 -4.22
CA GLY A 27 21.06 -4.18 -5.36
C GLY A 27 19.94 -5.18 -5.08
N LEU A 28 18.83 -4.67 -4.52
CA LEU A 28 17.69 -5.47 -4.11
C LEU A 28 16.90 -5.98 -5.32
N GLU A 29 16.57 -7.27 -5.28
CA GLU A 29 15.72 -7.95 -6.25
C GLU A 29 14.40 -8.37 -5.59
N LEU A 30 13.28 -8.09 -6.25
CA LEU A 30 11.96 -8.53 -5.80
C LEU A 30 11.06 -8.75 -7.01
N SER A 31 10.33 -9.85 -7.01
CA SER A 31 9.29 -10.12 -7.99
C SER A 31 8.03 -10.57 -7.24
N VAL A 32 6.88 -9.99 -7.60
CA VAL A 32 5.58 -10.30 -6.98
C VAL A 32 4.56 -10.58 -8.07
N ALA A 33 3.95 -11.76 -8.01
CA ALA A 33 2.96 -12.18 -8.99
C ALA A 33 1.59 -11.53 -8.74
N PRO A 34 0.73 -11.41 -9.78
CA PRO A 34 -0.68 -11.10 -9.57
C PRO A 34 -1.33 -12.09 -8.61
N GLY A 35 -2.08 -11.60 -7.63
CA GLY A 35 -2.74 -12.43 -6.63
C GLY A 35 -1.85 -12.89 -5.47
N GLU A 36 -0.57 -12.53 -5.47
CA GLU A 36 0.35 -12.86 -4.38
C GLU A 36 0.30 -11.81 -3.27
N LEU A 37 0.17 -12.26 -2.02
CA LEU A 37 0.36 -11.42 -0.83
C LEU A 37 1.69 -11.77 -0.19
N ILE A 38 2.60 -10.81 -0.16
CA ILE A 38 3.89 -10.96 0.51
C ILE A 38 4.02 -10.01 1.69
N THR A 39 4.78 -10.43 2.69
CA THR A 39 5.19 -9.54 3.78
C THR A 39 6.68 -9.26 3.72
N VAL A 40 7.03 -8.00 4.00
CA VAL A 40 8.42 -7.54 4.13
C VAL A 40 8.67 -7.21 5.59
N SER A 41 9.42 -8.08 6.27
CA SER A 41 9.85 -7.87 7.65
C SER A 41 11.25 -7.23 7.70
N GLY A 42 11.61 -6.67 8.84
CA GLY A 42 12.94 -6.07 9.06
C GLY A 42 12.95 -5.15 10.27
N ARG A 43 14.12 -4.95 10.87
CA ARG A 43 14.27 -4.05 12.03
C ARG A 43 13.83 -2.62 11.69
N SER A 44 13.50 -1.83 12.72
CA SER A 44 13.31 -0.39 12.52
C SER A 44 14.56 0.21 11.88
N GLY A 45 14.38 1.06 10.87
CA GLY A 45 15.48 1.64 10.10
C GLY A 45 16.13 0.71 9.06
N SER A 46 15.62 -0.50 8.83
CA SER A 46 16.17 -1.42 7.80
C SER A 46 15.93 -0.98 6.35
N GLY A 47 15.11 0.06 6.12
CA GLY A 47 14.81 0.55 4.78
C GLY A 47 13.45 0.11 4.21
N LYS A 48 12.55 -0.50 4.99
CA LYS A 48 11.22 -0.93 4.50
C LYS A 48 10.42 0.21 3.88
N SER A 49 10.30 1.35 4.57
CA SER A 49 9.57 2.52 4.04
C SER A 49 10.27 3.12 2.82
N ALA A 50 11.62 3.11 2.77
CA ALA A 50 12.37 3.51 1.59
C ALA A 50 12.10 2.56 0.40
N LEU A 51 12.06 1.25 0.65
CA LEU A 51 11.69 0.27 -0.38
C LEU A 51 10.28 0.56 -0.90
N LEU A 52 9.27 0.72 -0.03
CA LEU A 52 7.91 1.03 -0.46
C LEU A 52 7.84 2.34 -1.25
N ALA A 53 8.59 3.39 -0.85
CA ALA A 53 8.64 4.65 -1.57
C ALA A 53 9.21 4.51 -2.99
N LEU A 54 10.20 3.65 -3.19
CA LEU A 54 10.73 3.33 -4.53
C LEU A 54 9.72 2.51 -5.33
N LEU A 55 9.10 1.48 -4.72
CA LEU A 55 8.15 0.60 -5.41
C LEU A 55 6.90 1.34 -5.91
N CYS A 56 6.48 2.44 -5.25
CA CYS A 56 5.37 3.28 -5.69
C CYS A 56 5.79 4.52 -6.48
N GLY A 57 7.08 4.71 -6.74
CA GLY A 57 7.59 5.85 -7.49
C GLY A 57 7.51 7.20 -6.76
N PHE A 58 7.36 7.21 -5.42
CA PHE A 58 7.45 8.44 -4.61
C PHE A 58 8.90 8.88 -4.40
N ASP A 59 9.84 7.96 -4.54
CA ASP A 59 11.28 8.24 -4.59
C ASP A 59 11.89 7.51 -5.79
N SER A 60 13.08 7.92 -6.21
CA SER A 60 13.81 7.33 -7.33
C SER A 60 15.03 6.57 -6.82
N PRO A 61 15.34 5.37 -7.36
CA PRO A 61 16.53 4.65 -6.99
C PRO A 61 17.78 5.35 -7.56
N ASP A 62 18.93 5.21 -6.89
CA ASP A 62 20.24 5.67 -7.42
C ASP A 62 20.68 4.79 -8.60
N SER A 63 20.29 3.52 -8.59
CA SER A 63 20.41 2.59 -9.72
C SER A 63 19.41 1.44 -9.60
N GLY A 64 19.20 0.72 -10.68
CA GLY A 64 18.17 -0.29 -10.82
C GLY A 64 16.85 0.30 -11.34
N SER A 65 15.80 -0.51 -11.36
CA SER A 65 14.49 -0.11 -11.86
C SER A 65 13.36 -0.83 -11.13
N VAL A 66 12.19 -0.19 -11.12
CA VAL A 66 10.92 -0.81 -10.73
C VAL A 66 10.05 -0.92 -11.97
N LEU A 67 9.47 -2.09 -12.17
CA LEU A 67 8.56 -2.35 -13.28
C LEU A 67 7.18 -2.73 -12.72
N LEU A 68 6.13 -2.23 -13.35
CA LEU A 68 4.74 -2.66 -13.13
C LEU A 68 4.21 -3.27 -14.43
N ASP A 69 3.76 -4.52 -14.38
CA ASP A 69 3.37 -5.30 -15.57
C ASP A 69 4.44 -5.22 -16.68
N GLY A 70 5.72 -5.37 -16.34
CA GLY A 70 6.87 -5.29 -17.25
C GLY A 70 7.25 -3.88 -17.73
N VAL A 71 6.52 -2.82 -17.33
CA VAL A 71 6.77 -1.43 -17.75
C VAL A 71 7.52 -0.68 -16.66
N PRO A 72 8.72 -0.13 -16.92
CA PRO A 72 9.45 0.68 -15.95
C PRO A 72 8.66 1.94 -15.54
N ILE A 73 8.62 2.23 -14.25
CA ILE A 73 8.00 3.45 -13.73
C ILE A 73 9.03 4.59 -13.62
N ALA A 74 8.60 5.81 -13.95
CA ALA A 74 9.40 7.02 -13.85
C ALA A 74 8.69 8.08 -12.97
N GLY A 75 8.21 7.65 -11.81
CA GLY A 75 7.43 8.47 -10.88
C GLY A 75 6.19 7.75 -10.42
N ALA A 76 5.34 8.41 -9.61
CA ALA A 76 4.15 7.79 -9.03
C ALA A 76 3.12 7.41 -10.12
N PRO A 77 2.81 6.12 -10.28
CA PRO A 77 1.82 5.66 -11.24
C PRO A 77 0.40 6.03 -10.80
N PRO A 78 -0.60 5.94 -11.68
CA PRO A 78 -2.01 6.11 -11.32
C PRO A 78 -2.44 5.15 -10.20
N TRP A 79 -3.36 5.57 -9.35
CA TRP A 79 -3.82 4.82 -8.18
C TRP A 79 -4.45 3.44 -8.50
N HIS A 80 -4.98 3.25 -9.70
CA HIS A 80 -5.48 1.93 -10.15
C HIS A 80 -4.35 0.99 -10.60
N THR A 81 -3.16 1.53 -10.90
CA THR A 81 -1.98 0.72 -11.19
C THR A 81 -1.25 0.36 -9.91
N CYS A 82 -0.91 1.36 -9.10
CA CYS A 82 -0.24 1.14 -7.82
C CYS A 82 -0.82 2.09 -6.77
N ALA A 83 -1.32 1.53 -5.67
CA ALA A 83 -1.80 2.29 -4.53
C ALA A 83 -0.94 2.02 -3.31
N VAL A 84 -0.80 3.02 -2.45
CA VAL A 84 -0.03 2.91 -1.22
C VAL A 84 -0.83 3.35 -0.01
N LEU A 85 -0.70 2.59 1.09
CA LEU A 85 -1.03 3.02 2.44
C LEU A 85 0.29 3.31 3.16
N PRO A 86 0.74 4.57 3.21
CA PRO A 86 1.96 4.93 3.91
C PRO A 86 1.72 5.04 5.42
N GLN A 87 2.79 5.04 6.20
CA GLN A 87 2.72 5.26 7.65
C GLN A 87 2.10 6.62 8.00
N ALA A 88 2.42 7.68 7.25
CA ALA A 88 1.71 8.96 7.32
C ALA A 88 0.48 8.90 6.41
N LEU A 89 -0.70 8.73 6.98
CA LEU A 89 -1.94 8.34 6.27
C LEU A 89 -2.35 9.27 5.11
N GLY A 90 -1.95 10.55 5.14
CA GLY A 90 -2.16 11.52 4.06
C GLY A 90 -3.64 11.73 3.70
N LEU A 91 -4.55 11.67 4.68
CA LEU A 91 -5.95 12.03 4.48
C LEU A 91 -6.08 13.54 4.26
N ALA A 92 -6.95 13.94 3.35
CA ALA A 92 -7.31 15.33 3.14
C ALA A 92 -8.28 15.77 4.26
N ASN A 93 -7.84 16.68 5.12
CA ASN A 93 -8.64 17.12 6.28
C ASN A 93 -9.88 17.92 5.90
N GLU A 94 -9.90 18.50 4.71
CA GLU A 94 -10.99 19.28 4.14
C GLU A 94 -12.09 18.43 3.50
N LEU A 95 -11.84 17.13 3.35
CA LEU A 95 -12.77 16.17 2.78
C LEU A 95 -13.32 15.26 3.86
N THR A 96 -14.59 14.88 3.74
CA THR A 96 -15.18 13.86 4.59
C THR A 96 -14.49 12.50 4.39
N ILE A 97 -14.74 11.57 5.28
CA ILE A 97 -14.24 10.18 5.17
C ILE A 97 -14.69 9.54 3.85
N ALA A 98 -15.97 9.66 3.51
CA ALA A 98 -16.49 9.12 2.25
C ALA A 98 -15.85 9.78 1.03
N GLU A 99 -15.59 11.08 1.08
CA GLU A 99 -14.93 11.81 0.00
C GLU A 99 -13.45 11.41 -0.14
N ASN A 100 -12.73 11.22 0.98
CA ASN A 100 -11.36 10.70 0.96
C ASN A 100 -11.30 9.32 0.27
N VAL A 101 -12.21 8.40 0.61
CA VAL A 101 -12.26 7.06 0.00
C VAL A 101 -12.66 7.13 -1.48
N ALA A 102 -13.48 8.12 -1.86
CA ALA A 102 -13.92 8.31 -3.25
C ALA A 102 -12.84 8.90 -4.17
N LEU A 103 -11.77 9.53 -3.63
CA LEU A 103 -10.76 10.25 -4.43
C LEU A 103 -10.19 9.43 -5.59
N PRO A 104 -9.69 8.18 -5.40
CA PRO A 104 -9.12 7.39 -6.50
C PRO A 104 -10.11 7.14 -7.62
N LEU A 105 -11.39 6.97 -7.28
CA LEU A 105 -12.46 6.72 -8.25
C LEU A 105 -12.85 7.98 -9.03
N ARG A 106 -12.82 9.14 -8.37
CA ARG A 106 -13.13 10.45 -8.98
C ARG A 106 -12.01 10.97 -9.88
N LEU A 107 -10.74 10.70 -9.50
CA LEU A 107 -9.55 11.17 -10.23
C LEU A 107 -9.13 10.25 -11.37
N ARG A 108 -9.80 9.15 -11.56
CA ARG A 108 -9.54 8.21 -12.65
C ARG A 108 -9.78 8.87 -14.01
N SER A 109 -8.78 8.80 -14.93
CA SER A 109 -8.85 9.43 -16.27
C SER A 109 -8.78 8.44 -17.42
N ASP A 110 -8.42 7.20 -17.15
CA ASP A 110 -8.03 6.15 -18.12
C ASP A 110 -9.16 5.24 -18.59
N ILE A 111 -10.32 5.24 -17.91
CA ILE A 111 -11.51 4.46 -18.24
C ILE A 111 -12.77 5.34 -18.10
N PRO A 112 -13.90 4.91 -18.65
CA PRO A 112 -15.16 5.59 -18.38
C PRO A 112 -15.33 5.77 -16.87
N LYS A 113 -15.47 7.03 -16.42
CA LYS A 113 -15.65 7.34 -15.01
C LYS A 113 -16.85 6.59 -14.45
N PRO A 114 -16.72 5.92 -13.30
CA PRO A 114 -17.87 5.29 -12.66
C PRO A 114 -18.94 6.35 -12.34
N SER A 115 -20.21 5.96 -12.43
CA SER A 115 -21.30 6.84 -12.06
C SER A 115 -21.21 7.22 -10.57
N ALA A 116 -21.80 8.37 -10.21
CA ALA A 116 -21.86 8.80 -8.79
C ALA A 116 -22.47 7.71 -7.89
N LYS A 117 -23.49 6.98 -8.39
CA LYS A 117 -24.11 5.85 -7.67
C LYS A 117 -23.10 4.71 -7.45
N ALA A 118 -22.33 4.34 -8.48
CA ALA A 118 -21.33 3.27 -8.36
C ALA A 118 -20.20 3.65 -7.38
N ILE A 119 -19.76 4.92 -7.40
CA ILE A 119 -18.80 5.43 -6.42
C ILE A 119 -19.36 5.33 -5.01
N HIS A 120 -20.58 5.84 -4.79
CA HIS A 120 -21.22 5.79 -3.49
C HIS A 120 -21.35 4.36 -2.95
N THR A 121 -21.86 3.44 -3.78
CA THR A 121 -21.99 2.02 -3.41
C THR A 121 -20.62 1.44 -2.99
N ARG A 122 -19.58 1.64 -3.81
CA ARG A 122 -18.24 1.12 -3.51
C ARG A 122 -17.66 1.69 -2.22
N VAL A 123 -17.84 2.99 -1.98
CA VAL A 123 -17.39 3.65 -0.75
C VAL A 123 -18.11 3.08 0.47
N SER A 124 -19.45 2.99 0.40
CA SER A 124 -20.24 2.44 1.52
C SER A 124 -19.86 1.00 1.85
N GLU A 125 -19.69 0.13 0.83
CA GLU A 125 -19.25 -1.26 1.03
C GLU A 125 -17.92 -1.35 1.76
N LEU A 126 -16.93 -0.53 1.37
CA LEU A 126 -15.61 -0.52 2.00
C LEU A 126 -15.65 -0.01 3.45
N LEU A 127 -16.41 1.05 3.70
CA LEU A 127 -16.56 1.59 5.05
C LEU A 127 -17.24 0.59 5.98
N GLU A 128 -18.31 -0.09 5.52
CA GLU A 128 -19.00 -1.14 6.27
C GLU A 128 -18.08 -2.34 6.55
N GLU A 129 -17.37 -2.83 5.53
CA GLU A 129 -16.42 -3.94 5.67
C GLU A 129 -15.36 -3.66 6.73
N LEU A 130 -14.85 -2.43 6.78
CA LEU A 130 -13.86 -1.99 7.76
C LEU A 130 -14.47 -1.56 9.10
N GLY A 131 -15.81 -1.63 9.28
CA GLY A 131 -16.51 -1.30 10.51
C GLY A 131 -16.45 0.18 10.87
N ILE A 132 -16.54 1.04 9.86
CA ILE A 132 -16.55 2.50 9.96
C ILE A 132 -17.65 3.11 9.08
N GLY A 133 -18.72 2.36 8.80
CA GLY A 133 -19.82 2.77 7.91
C GLY A 133 -20.55 4.02 8.38
N ASP A 134 -20.68 4.18 9.70
CA ASP A 134 -21.31 5.32 10.35
C ASP A 134 -20.48 6.62 10.35
N LEU A 135 -19.24 6.54 9.88
CA LEU A 135 -18.30 7.68 9.90
C LEU A 135 -18.19 8.43 8.57
N GLY A 136 -18.95 8.03 7.54
CA GLY A 136 -18.80 8.54 6.18
C GLY A 136 -18.84 10.07 6.06
N ASP A 137 -19.70 10.73 6.84
CA ASP A 137 -19.89 12.19 6.84
C ASP A 137 -18.96 12.94 7.81
N ARG A 138 -18.13 12.22 8.59
CA ARG A 138 -17.14 12.83 9.49
C ARG A 138 -15.91 13.28 8.73
N TYR A 139 -15.17 14.20 9.34
CA TYR A 139 -13.86 14.64 8.85
C TYR A 139 -12.74 13.84 9.54
N PRO A 140 -11.55 13.71 8.92
CA PRO A 140 -10.43 12.95 9.49
C PRO A 140 -10.07 13.32 10.92
N LEU A 141 -10.12 14.61 11.27
CA LEU A 141 -9.79 15.08 12.63
C LEU A 141 -10.87 14.77 13.69
N GLU A 142 -12.03 14.29 13.29
CA GLU A 142 -13.14 13.94 14.20
C GLU A 142 -13.13 12.46 14.61
N VAL A 143 -12.20 11.68 14.08
CA VAL A 143 -12.13 10.23 14.28
C VAL A 143 -10.77 9.81 14.85
N SER A 144 -10.73 8.66 15.52
CA SER A 144 -9.50 8.14 16.12
C SER A 144 -8.45 7.78 15.05
N PHE A 145 -7.18 7.71 15.45
CA PHE A 145 -6.09 7.35 14.53
C PHE A 145 -6.30 5.97 13.89
N GLY A 146 -6.77 4.96 14.64
CA GLY A 146 -7.09 3.64 14.08
C GLY A 146 -8.28 3.67 13.11
N GLN A 147 -9.26 4.58 13.29
CA GLN A 147 -10.32 4.82 12.31
C GLN A 147 -9.75 5.50 11.06
N GLN A 148 -8.89 6.52 11.21
CA GLN A 148 -8.18 7.15 10.08
C GLN A 148 -7.36 6.15 9.28
N GLN A 149 -6.69 5.20 9.94
CA GLN A 149 -5.92 4.16 9.27
C GLN A 149 -6.82 3.26 8.41
N ARG A 150 -7.98 2.86 8.92
CA ARG A 150 -8.97 2.09 8.14
C ARG A 150 -9.53 2.89 6.97
N VAL A 151 -9.76 4.20 7.13
CA VAL A 151 -10.15 5.10 6.03
C VAL A 151 -9.06 5.18 4.96
N ALA A 152 -7.81 5.34 5.35
CA ALA A 152 -6.68 5.41 4.41
C ALA A 152 -6.50 4.08 3.65
N LEU A 153 -6.72 2.94 4.30
CA LEU A 153 -6.74 1.64 3.63
C LEU A 153 -7.93 1.53 2.66
N ALA A 154 -9.15 1.92 3.08
CA ALA A 154 -10.33 1.97 2.21
C ALA A 154 -10.06 2.80 0.95
N ARG A 155 -9.44 3.98 1.12
CA ARG A 155 -9.02 4.84 0.01
C ARG A 155 -8.04 4.13 -0.91
N ALA A 156 -7.00 3.51 -0.38
CA ALA A 156 -6.00 2.81 -1.18
C ALA A 156 -6.62 1.71 -2.06
N VAL A 157 -7.57 0.94 -1.53
CA VAL A 157 -8.18 -0.19 -2.25
C VAL A 157 -9.43 0.17 -3.05
N SER A 158 -9.97 1.40 -2.93
CA SER A 158 -11.22 1.79 -3.57
C SER A 158 -11.16 1.66 -5.09
N GLY A 159 -10.04 2.05 -5.70
CA GLY A 159 -9.77 1.98 -7.13
C GLY A 159 -9.42 0.59 -7.66
N ARG A 160 -9.40 -0.46 -6.84
CA ARG A 160 -8.94 -1.81 -7.18
C ARG A 160 -7.57 -1.80 -7.86
N PRO A 161 -6.51 -1.42 -7.14
CA PRO A 161 -5.17 -1.31 -7.71
C PRO A 161 -4.63 -2.68 -8.13
N ARG A 162 -3.79 -2.69 -9.17
CA ARG A 162 -3.03 -3.88 -9.58
C ARG A 162 -1.95 -4.25 -8.56
N VAL A 163 -1.35 -3.23 -7.95
CA VAL A 163 -0.35 -3.38 -6.88
C VAL A 163 -0.80 -2.56 -5.67
N LEU A 164 -0.85 -3.19 -4.51
CA LEU A 164 -1.16 -2.56 -3.23
C LEU A 164 0.07 -2.65 -2.32
N LEU A 165 0.60 -1.51 -1.92
CA LEU A 165 1.69 -1.39 -0.97
C LEU A 165 1.17 -0.84 0.35
N THR A 166 1.52 -1.47 1.47
CA THR A 166 1.07 -1.01 2.79
C THR A 166 2.22 -1.02 3.79
N ASP A 167 2.32 0.06 4.59
CA ASP A 167 3.28 0.18 5.68
C ASP A 167 2.54 0.10 7.02
N GLU A 168 2.75 -0.97 7.77
CA GLU A 168 2.15 -1.27 9.08
C GLU A 168 0.61 -1.11 9.12
N PRO A 169 -0.15 -1.83 8.27
CA PRO A 169 -1.59 -1.59 8.11
C PRO A 169 -2.44 -1.93 9.34
N THR A 170 -1.91 -2.70 10.28
CA THR A 170 -2.58 -3.11 11.53
C THR A 170 -2.11 -2.33 12.75
N ALA A 171 -1.10 -1.47 12.61
CA ALA A 171 -0.61 -0.65 13.72
C ALA A 171 -1.75 0.24 14.27
N HIS A 172 -1.79 0.37 15.61
CA HIS A 172 -2.78 1.18 16.34
C HIS A 172 -4.25 0.72 16.19
N LEU A 173 -4.49 -0.49 15.69
CA LEU A 173 -5.82 -1.08 15.64
C LEU A 173 -6.10 -1.89 16.91
N ASP A 174 -7.37 -1.90 17.29
CA ASP A 174 -7.89 -2.79 18.32
C ASP A 174 -8.07 -4.22 17.79
N ALA A 175 -8.18 -5.19 18.72
CA ALA A 175 -8.37 -6.60 18.39
C ALA A 175 -9.61 -6.91 17.53
N GLY A 176 -10.64 -6.06 17.57
CA GLY A 176 -11.84 -6.23 16.75
C GLY A 176 -11.69 -5.71 15.33
N SER A 177 -10.78 -4.74 15.12
CA SER A 177 -10.53 -4.11 13.82
C SER A 177 -9.48 -4.86 12.98
N THR A 178 -8.44 -5.43 13.62
CA THR A 178 -7.37 -6.17 12.92
C THR A 178 -7.91 -7.25 11.98
N PRO A 179 -8.85 -8.16 12.37
CA PRO A 179 -9.33 -9.18 11.45
C PRO A 179 -10.05 -8.65 10.20
N ARG A 180 -10.66 -7.45 10.29
CA ARG A 180 -11.29 -6.81 9.12
C ARG A 180 -10.25 -6.36 8.10
N VAL A 181 -9.17 -5.75 8.58
CA VAL A 181 -8.03 -5.33 7.74
C VAL A 181 -7.36 -6.54 7.08
N LEU A 182 -7.09 -7.61 7.84
CA LEU A 182 -6.49 -8.84 7.31
C LEU A 182 -7.35 -9.47 6.21
N ARG A 183 -8.66 -9.58 6.42
CA ARG A 183 -9.60 -10.09 5.40
C ARG A 183 -9.60 -9.22 4.14
N LEU A 184 -9.59 -7.89 4.29
CA LEU A 184 -9.55 -6.99 3.14
C LEU A 184 -8.26 -7.14 2.34
N LEU A 185 -7.09 -7.21 2.98
CA LEU A 185 -5.81 -7.44 2.31
C LEU A 185 -5.79 -8.77 1.56
N ARG A 186 -6.25 -9.86 2.20
CA ARG A 186 -6.31 -11.18 1.57
C ARG A 186 -7.25 -11.18 0.37
N ARG A 187 -8.44 -10.59 0.52
CA ARG A 187 -9.40 -10.44 -0.57
C ARG A 187 -8.83 -9.63 -1.75
N CYS A 188 -8.07 -8.55 -1.50
CA CYS A 188 -7.41 -7.82 -2.58
C CYS A 188 -6.47 -8.72 -3.40
N ALA A 189 -5.71 -9.60 -2.73
CA ALA A 189 -4.86 -10.55 -3.42
C ALA A 189 -5.70 -11.60 -4.18
N GLU A 190 -6.74 -12.16 -3.58
CA GLU A 190 -7.66 -13.12 -4.23
C GLU A 190 -8.37 -12.51 -5.46
N GLU A 191 -8.61 -11.20 -5.45
CA GLU A 191 -9.15 -10.44 -6.60
C GLU A 191 -8.06 -10.13 -7.66
N GLY A 192 -6.81 -10.57 -7.46
CA GLY A 192 -5.72 -10.51 -8.43
C GLY A 192 -4.71 -9.38 -8.21
N ALA A 193 -4.81 -8.59 -7.14
CA ALA A 193 -3.79 -7.59 -6.82
C ALA A 193 -2.51 -8.26 -6.30
N ALA A 194 -1.34 -7.74 -6.67
CA ALA A 194 -0.10 -8.02 -5.93
C ALA A 194 -0.08 -7.17 -4.65
N VAL A 195 -0.05 -7.81 -3.49
CA VAL A 195 -0.12 -7.12 -2.20
C VAL A 195 1.20 -7.25 -1.46
N ILE A 196 1.84 -6.11 -1.16
CA ILE A 196 3.11 -6.04 -0.44
C ILE A 196 2.87 -5.32 0.89
N VAL A 197 3.13 -6.00 2.01
CA VAL A 197 2.91 -5.47 3.35
C VAL A 197 4.23 -5.38 4.11
N ALA A 198 4.71 -4.17 4.36
CA ALA A 198 5.79 -3.96 5.31
C ALA A 198 5.23 -4.02 6.72
N THR A 199 5.67 -4.98 7.54
CA THR A 199 5.14 -5.17 8.88
C THR A 199 6.05 -6.01 9.76
N HIS A 200 5.79 -5.96 11.07
CA HIS A 200 6.33 -6.85 12.10
C HIS A 200 5.23 -7.66 12.80
N ASP A 201 3.99 -7.55 12.33
CA ASP A 201 2.81 -8.19 12.92
C ASP A 201 2.69 -9.65 12.44
N ASP A 202 2.67 -10.60 13.39
CA ASP A 202 2.56 -12.03 13.11
C ASP A 202 1.23 -12.42 12.49
N ASP A 203 0.14 -11.72 12.82
CA ASP A 203 -1.18 -11.98 12.23
C ASP A 203 -1.19 -11.65 10.72
N VAL A 204 -0.49 -10.59 10.32
CA VAL A 204 -0.29 -10.25 8.90
C VAL A 204 0.61 -11.28 8.22
N HIS A 205 1.67 -11.71 8.90
CA HIS A 205 2.52 -12.77 8.40
C HIS A 205 1.75 -14.09 8.19
N ALA A 206 0.77 -14.38 9.03
CA ALA A 206 -0.01 -15.63 8.94
C ALA A 206 -0.87 -15.73 7.67
N ILE A 207 -1.30 -14.60 7.10
CA ILE A 207 -2.11 -14.58 5.87
C ILE A 207 -1.28 -14.44 4.58
N ALA A 208 0.05 -14.32 4.67
CA ALA A 208 0.92 -14.10 3.52
C ALA A 208 1.26 -15.43 2.81
N ASP A 209 1.31 -15.38 1.48
CA ASP A 209 1.75 -16.48 0.64
C ASP A 209 3.28 -16.64 0.72
N ARG A 210 4.01 -15.52 0.91
CA ARG A 210 5.46 -15.49 1.03
C ARG A 210 5.91 -14.42 2.03
N ARG A 211 6.94 -14.74 2.80
CA ARG A 211 7.58 -13.80 3.72
C ARG A 211 9.00 -13.52 3.25
N VAL A 212 9.38 -12.27 3.18
CA VAL A 212 10.74 -11.83 2.88
C VAL A 212 11.25 -10.96 4.02
N ARG A 213 12.55 -10.99 4.22
CA ARG A 213 13.19 -10.19 5.27
C ARG A 213 14.17 -9.22 4.66
N LEU A 214 14.00 -7.93 4.97
CA LEU A 214 14.97 -6.90 4.61
C LEU A 214 16.06 -6.81 5.69
N LEU A 215 17.25 -7.25 5.32
CA LEU A 215 18.42 -7.24 6.19
C LEU A 215 19.61 -6.62 5.45
N ASP A 216 20.23 -5.61 6.04
CA ASP A 216 21.41 -4.92 5.50
C ASP A 216 21.27 -4.49 4.03
N GLY A 217 20.05 -4.09 3.64
CA GLY A 217 19.75 -3.57 2.32
C GLY A 217 19.47 -4.61 1.23
N VAL A 218 19.37 -5.89 1.59
CA VAL A 218 18.99 -6.99 0.69
C VAL A 218 17.80 -7.77 1.24
N LEU A 219 17.06 -8.45 0.34
CA LEU A 219 15.99 -9.38 0.73
C LEU A 219 16.53 -10.82 0.83
N SER A 220 16.03 -11.53 1.85
CA SER A 220 16.32 -12.94 2.10
C SER A 220 15.03 -13.69 2.41
#